data_efddd68343c6b201c4d73474614022e1
#
_entry.id   efddd68343c6b201c4d73474614022e1
#
_cell.length_a   1.000
_cell.length_b   1.000
_cell.length_c   1.000
_cell.angle_alpha   90.00
_cell.angle_beta   90.00
_cell.angle_gamma   90.00
#
_symmetry.space_group_name_H-M   'P 1'
#
loop_
_entity.id
_entity.type
_entity.pdbx_description
1 polymer ?
#
loop_
_entity_poly.entity_id
_entity_poly.type
_entity_poly.pdbx_seq_one_letter_code
_entity_poly.pdbx_strand_id
1 'polypeptide(L)'
;MSSTKYTEYDAYAAEEAASGAAGRSQGGATQGKVFDVNGQDWDQVVAGAEDLGDERLVVNMGPQHPSTHGVLRLILTLDGETVNEARVGIGYLHTGIEKNMEFRTWTQGTTFCTRMDYLAPIFNETAYCLSVEKLLGITEQVPERAQIIRVMMMELNRISSHLVAIATFGLELGATTVMLNGFVEREYTLDLFEEITGLRMNMAYVRPGGVAQDLPSGATSKIRDYLDRMPKRIQAMRKLMDSNPVYLARTQNIAYLDLTGCMALGITGPVLRSTGLPWDLRKSQPYCGYETYDFEVATQDTCDVYGRYLVRMDEMEESLKIVEQCLDRLQSVKGPVMIEDKKIGWPAQLAIGADGMGNSPRHIAHIMGTSMEALIHHFKLVTEGFRVPAGQAYAPIESPRGELGAHVVSDGGTRPYRVHFREPSFVNLQAAPAMAEGGMIADVIAAVASIDPVMGGVDR
;
A
#
# COMPACT_ATOMS: atom_id res chain seq x y z
N MET A 1 40.25 -11.95 6.54
CA MET A 1 39.20 -12.93 6.75
C MET A 1 37.93 -12.36 6.12
N SER A 2 37.35 -12.84 5.12
CA SER A 2 37.49 -13.96 4.19
C SER A 2 36.68 -13.60 2.94
N SER A 3 37.33 -13.58 1.80
CA SER A 3 36.75 -13.26 0.48
C SER A 3 36.15 -14.48 -0.22
N THR A 4 35.74 -15.54 0.51
CA THR A 4 35.48 -16.86 -0.07
C THR A 4 33.98 -17.22 -0.17
N LYS A 5 33.07 -16.32 0.17
CA LYS A 5 31.63 -16.62 0.09
C LYS A 5 30.89 -16.10 -1.17
N TYR A 6 31.56 -15.30 -1.98
CA TYR A 6 30.95 -14.74 -3.20
C TYR A 6 31.21 -15.60 -4.46
N THR A 7 32.23 -16.45 -4.46
CA THR A 7 32.59 -17.25 -5.64
C THR A 7 31.72 -18.48 -5.89
N GLU A 8 30.96 -18.98 -4.90
CA GLU A 8 30.02 -20.10 -5.11
C GLU A 8 28.69 -19.65 -5.76
N TYR A 9 28.26 -18.41 -5.49
CA TYR A 9 27.05 -17.85 -6.12
C TYR A 9 27.26 -17.50 -7.59
N ASP A 10 28.42 -16.99 -7.96
CA ASP A 10 28.77 -16.65 -9.35
C ASP A 10 28.93 -17.91 -10.24
N ALA A 11 29.37 -19.05 -9.67
CA ALA A 11 29.46 -20.30 -10.40
C ALA A 11 28.09 -20.92 -10.72
N TYR A 12 27.13 -20.79 -9.79
CA TYR A 12 25.74 -21.24 -10.01
C TYR A 12 25.02 -20.42 -11.07
N ALA A 13 25.18 -19.10 -11.06
CA ALA A 13 24.60 -18.20 -12.05
C ALA A 13 25.19 -18.43 -13.47
N ALA A 14 26.45 -18.78 -13.57
CA ALA A 14 27.11 -19.06 -14.85
C ALA A 14 26.69 -20.44 -15.44
N GLU A 15 26.45 -21.46 -14.63
CA GLU A 15 25.95 -22.75 -15.07
C GLU A 15 24.49 -22.69 -15.55
N GLU A 16 23.62 -21.90 -14.88
CA GLU A 16 22.23 -21.71 -15.32
C GLU A 16 22.16 -20.88 -16.62
N ALA A 17 23.00 -19.87 -16.80
CA ALA A 17 23.07 -19.09 -18.03
C ALA A 17 23.49 -19.94 -19.24
N ALA A 18 24.34 -20.95 -19.03
CA ALA A 18 24.79 -21.86 -20.10
C ALA A 18 23.71 -22.90 -20.46
N SER A 19 22.84 -23.31 -19.54
CA SER A 19 21.79 -24.30 -19.79
C SER A 19 20.49 -23.70 -20.37
N GLY A 20 20.30 -22.39 -20.28
CA GLY A 20 19.09 -21.69 -20.72
C GLY A 20 19.02 -21.35 -22.22
N ALA A 21 20.02 -21.68 -23.01
CA ALA A 21 20.06 -21.33 -24.44
C ALA A 21 19.33 -22.30 -25.39
N ALA A 22 18.76 -23.40 -24.88
CA ALA A 22 18.06 -24.38 -25.69
C ALA A 22 16.59 -24.52 -25.26
N GLY A 23 15.70 -23.91 -26.00
CA GLY A 23 14.26 -24.24 -25.99
C GLY A 23 13.33 -23.23 -25.33
N ARG A 24 13.02 -22.15 -26.00
CA ARG A 24 11.88 -21.27 -25.63
C ARG A 24 10.58 -21.87 -26.14
N SER A 25 9.77 -22.43 -25.23
CA SER A 25 8.34 -22.67 -25.50
C SER A 25 7.56 -21.40 -25.13
N GLN A 26 6.71 -20.93 -26.02
CA GLN A 26 5.70 -19.92 -25.74
C GLN A 26 4.85 -20.37 -24.56
N GLY A 27 4.92 -19.68 -23.42
CA GLY A 27 4.06 -19.94 -22.28
C GLY A 27 4.72 -20.13 -20.92
N GLY A 28 5.84 -19.50 -20.64
CA GLY A 28 6.47 -19.64 -19.33
C GLY A 28 7.20 -18.38 -18.88
N ALA A 29 6.45 -17.38 -18.45
CA ALA A 29 7.02 -16.12 -17.92
C ALA A 29 7.79 -16.28 -16.60
N THR A 30 7.96 -17.48 -16.06
CA THR A 30 8.46 -17.67 -14.69
C THR A 30 9.47 -18.79 -14.51
N GLN A 31 10.27 -19.14 -15.50
CA GLN A 31 11.41 -20.00 -15.23
C GLN A 31 12.59 -19.20 -14.66
N GLY A 32 12.63 -19.16 -13.32
CA GLY A 32 13.87 -19.17 -12.52
C GLY A 32 14.93 -18.09 -12.77
N LYS A 33 14.59 -16.88 -13.23
CA LYS A 33 15.56 -15.80 -13.24
C LYS A 33 15.62 -15.12 -11.88
N VAL A 34 16.76 -15.21 -11.20
CA VAL A 34 17.07 -14.36 -10.05
C VAL A 34 17.37 -12.97 -10.61
N PHE A 35 16.49 -12.02 -10.36
CA PHE A 35 16.71 -10.63 -10.73
C PHE A 35 17.64 -9.99 -9.70
N ASP A 36 18.82 -9.57 -10.13
CA ASP A 36 19.71 -8.77 -9.29
C ASP A 36 19.16 -7.35 -9.22
N VAL A 37 18.55 -7.03 -8.08
CA VAL A 37 17.94 -5.72 -7.79
C VAL A 37 19.00 -4.70 -7.35
N ASN A 38 20.25 -5.11 -7.14
CA ASN A 38 21.34 -4.22 -6.81
C ASN A 38 21.63 -3.33 -8.02
N GLY A 39 21.49 -2.01 -7.82
CA GLY A 39 21.75 -1.01 -8.81
C GLY A 39 23.15 -1.18 -9.41
N GLN A 40 23.23 -1.98 -10.45
CA GLN A 40 24.46 -2.09 -11.22
C GLN A 40 24.80 -0.72 -11.77
N ASP A 41 26.05 -0.35 -11.65
CA ASP A 41 26.55 0.88 -12.23
C ASP A 41 26.24 0.92 -13.72
N TRP A 42 25.77 2.06 -14.20
CA TRP A 42 25.47 2.28 -15.62
C TRP A 42 26.60 1.83 -16.54
N ASP A 43 27.87 2.04 -16.12
CA ASP A 43 29.05 1.64 -16.87
C ASP A 43 29.15 0.12 -17.08
N GLN A 44 28.69 -0.70 -16.13
CA GLN A 44 28.64 -2.16 -16.28
C GLN A 44 27.54 -2.61 -17.25
N VAL A 45 26.38 -1.89 -17.23
CA VAL A 45 25.30 -2.16 -18.18
C VAL A 45 25.68 -1.77 -19.60
N VAL A 46 26.38 -0.65 -19.77
CA VAL A 46 26.89 -0.20 -21.09
C VAL A 46 27.99 -1.13 -21.59
N ALA A 47 28.92 -1.53 -20.74
CA ALA A 47 29.98 -2.49 -21.13
C ALA A 47 29.39 -3.85 -21.54
N GLY A 48 28.31 -4.33 -20.86
CA GLY A 48 27.60 -5.52 -21.31
C GLY A 48 26.80 -5.32 -22.59
N ALA A 49 26.43 -4.10 -22.95
CA ALA A 49 25.74 -3.79 -24.19
C ALA A 49 26.66 -3.76 -25.41
N GLU A 50 27.92 -3.38 -25.23
CA GLU A 50 28.94 -3.40 -26.32
C GLU A 50 29.22 -4.83 -26.83
N ASP A 51 29.03 -5.85 -26.00
CA ASP A 51 29.18 -7.26 -26.36
C ASP A 51 27.94 -7.87 -27.08
N LEU A 52 26.82 -7.15 -27.18
CA LEU A 52 25.54 -7.68 -27.69
C LEU A 52 25.38 -7.63 -29.22
N GLY A 53 26.35 -7.05 -29.95
CA GLY A 53 26.32 -6.88 -31.44
C GLY A 53 25.46 -5.66 -31.85
N ASP A 54 25.64 -5.27 -33.13
CA ASP A 54 25.12 -3.99 -33.69
C ASP A 54 23.58 -3.81 -33.74
N GLU A 55 22.80 -4.83 -33.39
CA GLU A 55 21.33 -4.80 -33.51
C GLU A 55 20.59 -4.60 -32.22
N ARG A 56 21.24 -4.59 -31.05
CA ARG A 56 20.57 -4.47 -29.73
C ARG A 56 20.81 -3.10 -29.12
N LEU A 57 19.71 -2.50 -28.66
CA LEU A 57 19.72 -1.19 -28.02
C LEU A 57 19.43 -1.32 -26.53
N VAL A 58 20.26 -0.73 -25.67
CA VAL A 58 19.99 -0.57 -24.24
C VAL A 58 19.37 0.79 -23.99
N VAL A 59 18.15 0.79 -23.47
CA VAL A 59 17.39 2.02 -23.14
C VAL A 59 17.22 2.12 -21.63
N ASN A 60 17.53 3.28 -21.09
CA ASN A 60 17.27 3.62 -19.69
C ASN A 60 16.03 4.50 -19.59
N MET A 61 14.91 3.95 -19.08
CA MET A 61 13.67 4.66 -18.85
C MET A 61 13.55 5.04 -17.38
N GLY A 62 13.50 6.34 -17.09
CA GLY A 62 13.50 6.87 -15.71
C GLY A 62 14.92 7.04 -15.14
N PRO A 63 15.07 7.48 -13.85
CA PRO A 63 13.98 7.68 -12.89
C PRO A 63 13.05 8.84 -13.20
N GLN A 64 13.48 9.90 -13.88
CA GLN A 64 12.62 11.01 -14.25
C GLN A 64 11.85 10.70 -15.54
N HIS A 65 10.73 10.00 -15.40
CA HIS A 65 9.79 9.70 -16.47
C HIS A 65 8.39 9.54 -15.89
N PRO A 66 7.32 10.04 -16.54
CA PRO A 66 5.94 9.90 -16.02
C PRO A 66 5.55 8.45 -15.77
N SER A 67 5.82 7.55 -16.71
CA SER A 67 5.47 6.11 -16.63
C SER A 67 6.31 5.31 -15.63
N THR A 68 7.34 5.90 -15.04
CA THR A 68 8.16 5.31 -13.97
C THR A 68 7.87 5.97 -12.61
N HIS A 69 6.72 6.60 -12.45
CA HIS A 69 6.30 7.29 -11.22
C HIS A 69 7.31 8.33 -10.71
N GLY A 70 8.21 8.81 -11.58
CA GLY A 70 9.21 9.83 -11.30
C GLY A 70 10.50 9.35 -10.61
N VAL A 71 10.54 8.12 -10.08
CA VAL A 71 11.65 7.60 -9.26
C VAL A 71 11.98 6.12 -9.48
N LEU A 72 11.30 5.44 -10.39
CA LEU A 72 11.64 4.09 -10.79
C LEU A 72 12.56 4.14 -12.01
N ARG A 73 13.63 3.36 -12.00
CA ARG A 73 14.51 3.17 -13.14
C ARG A 73 14.23 1.82 -13.79
N LEU A 74 13.99 1.82 -15.08
CA LEU A 74 13.89 0.60 -15.88
C LEU A 74 15.02 0.59 -16.92
N ILE A 75 15.80 -0.47 -16.95
CA ILE A 75 16.84 -0.70 -17.92
C ILE A 75 16.34 -1.79 -18.86
N LEU A 76 16.15 -1.45 -20.11
CA LEU A 76 15.57 -2.33 -21.14
C LEU A 76 16.62 -2.64 -22.21
N THR A 77 16.81 -3.91 -22.51
CA THR A 77 17.55 -4.35 -23.68
C THR A 77 16.56 -4.69 -24.78
N LEU A 78 16.63 -3.97 -25.89
CA LEU A 78 15.68 -4.04 -26.99
C LEU A 78 16.30 -4.70 -28.21
N ASP A 79 15.48 -5.47 -28.92
CA ASP A 79 15.72 -5.94 -30.28
C ASP A 79 14.63 -5.32 -31.17
N GLY A 80 14.97 -4.24 -31.89
CA GLY A 80 13.97 -3.36 -32.47
C GLY A 80 13.05 -2.76 -31.40
N GLU A 81 11.76 -3.08 -31.43
CA GLU A 81 10.75 -2.67 -30.43
C GLU A 81 10.45 -3.76 -29.38
N THR A 82 11.04 -4.96 -29.54
CA THR A 82 10.81 -6.08 -28.62
C THR A 82 11.76 -5.99 -27.44
N VAL A 83 11.23 -6.18 -26.24
CA VAL A 83 12.01 -6.21 -24.98
C VAL A 83 12.61 -7.60 -24.80
N ASN A 84 13.92 -7.70 -24.89
CA ASN A 84 14.64 -8.95 -24.62
C ASN A 84 14.89 -9.16 -23.13
N GLU A 85 15.24 -8.07 -22.43
CA GLU A 85 15.53 -8.10 -21.00
C GLU A 85 15.07 -6.80 -20.36
N ALA A 86 14.49 -6.89 -19.18
CA ALA A 86 14.10 -5.75 -18.36
C ALA A 86 14.70 -5.88 -16.96
N ARG A 87 15.30 -4.80 -16.47
CA ARG A 87 15.84 -4.72 -15.10
C ARG A 87 15.22 -3.53 -14.38
N VAL A 88 14.91 -3.72 -13.10
CA VAL A 88 14.30 -2.70 -12.23
C VAL A 88 15.37 -2.15 -11.30
N GLY A 89 15.56 -0.83 -11.30
CA GLY A 89 16.40 -0.10 -10.34
C GLY A 89 15.54 0.73 -9.40
N ILE A 90 15.69 0.49 -8.09
CA ILE A 90 14.98 1.17 -7.01
C ILE A 90 15.96 1.89 -6.08
N GLY A 91 15.45 2.62 -5.08
CA GLY A 91 16.26 3.31 -4.08
C GLY A 91 16.29 4.83 -4.23
N TYR A 92 15.77 5.39 -5.31
CA TYR A 92 15.78 6.84 -5.55
C TYR A 92 14.85 7.64 -4.61
N LEU A 93 13.96 6.96 -3.88
CA LEU A 93 13.09 7.53 -2.86
C LEU A 93 13.34 6.94 -1.47
N HIS A 94 14.51 6.31 -1.25
CA HIS A 94 14.85 5.75 0.05
C HIS A 94 15.11 6.86 1.08
N THR A 95 14.28 6.90 2.11
CA THR A 95 14.34 7.91 3.18
C THR A 95 14.68 7.32 4.55
N GLY A 96 14.89 6.00 4.62
CA GLY A 96 15.25 5.29 5.84
C GLY A 96 14.15 5.31 6.88
N ILE A 97 12.88 5.20 6.47
CA ILE A 97 11.71 5.26 7.38
C ILE A 97 11.82 4.24 8.49
N GLU A 98 12.10 2.98 8.16
CA GLU A 98 12.23 1.90 9.15
C GLU A 98 13.30 2.22 10.18
N LYS A 99 14.45 2.73 9.75
CA LYS A 99 15.54 3.11 10.65
C LYS A 99 15.20 4.34 11.50
N ASN A 100 14.53 5.32 10.92
CA ASN A 100 14.08 6.51 11.65
C ASN A 100 13.07 6.16 12.75
N MET A 101 12.20 5.17 12.53
CA MET A 101 11.22 4.72 13.52
C MET A 101 11.87 4.13 14.78
N GLU A 102 13.05 3.52 14.68
CA GLU A 102 13.80 3.00 15.82
C GLU A 102 14.22 4.10 16.81
N PHE A 103 14.28 5.35 16.38
CA PHE A 103 14.60 6.52 17.21
C PHE A 103 13.39 7.30 17.69
N ARG A 104 12.18 6.88 17.33
CA ARG A 104 10.92 7.55 17.69
C ARG A 104 10.14 6.73 18.70
N THR A 105 9.31 7.40 19.50
CA THR A 105 8.38 6.68 20.36
C THR A 105 7.37 5.89 19.55
N TRP A 106 6.75 4.88 20.14
CA TRP A 106 5.74 4.05 19.49
C TRP A 106 4.62 4.88 18.85
N THR A 107 4.17 5.96 19.49
CA THR A 107 3.17 6.87 18.92
C THR A 107 3.71 7.72 17.76
N GLN A 108 4.93 8.23 17.90
CA GLN A 108 5.56 9.03 16.85
C GLN A 108 5.86 8.22 15.59
N GLY A 109 6.12 6.92 15.72
CA GLY A 109 6.33 6.01 14.59
C GLY A 109 5.19 6.03 13.59
N THR A 110 3.95 6.24 14.04
CA THR A 110 2.78 6.34 13.17
C THR A 110 2.93 7.44 12.11
N THR A 111 3.53 8.57 12.45
CA THR A 111 3.74 9.67 11.48
C THR A 111 4.77 9.35 10.40
N PHE A 112 5.64 8.38 10.64
CA PHE A 112 6.65 7.93 9.66
C PHE A 112 6.07 6.90 8.71
N CYS A 113 5.34 5.90 9.22
CA CYS A 113 4.77 4.85 8.36
C CYS A 113 3.75 5.41 7.35
N THR A 114 3.03 6.51 7.67
CA THR A 114 2.09 7.16 6.73
C THR A 114 2.74 7.59 5.41
N ARG A 115 4.07 7.79 5.41
CA ARG A 115 4.81 8.29 4.25
C ARG A 115 5.36 7.20 3.33
N MET A 116 5.15 5.94 3.68
CA MET A 116 5.52 4.79 2.83
C MET A 116 4.60 4.74 1.62
N ASP A 117 3.47 4.07 1.72
CA ASP A 117 2.41 4.16 0.72
C ASP A 117 1.58 5.42 0.98
N TYR A 118 2.00 6.55 0.41
CA TYR A 118 1.37 7.85 0.62
C TYR A 118 -0.02 7.97 -0.02
N LEU A 119 -0.42 7.03 -0.87
CA LEU A 119 -1.78 6.96 -1.42
C LEU A 119 -2.73 6.18 -0.52
N ALA A 120 -2.20 5.32 0.35
CA ALA A 120 -2.97 4.51 1.28
C ALA A 120 -2.44 4.59 2.73
N PRO A 121 -2.24 5.82 3.29
CA PRO A 121 -1.59 6.01 4.59
C PRO A 121 -2.33 5.33 5.75
N ILE A 122 -3.66 5.25 5.72
CA ILE A 122 -4.48 4.61 6.78
C ILE A 122 -4.12 3.11 6.92
N PHE A 123 -3.79 2.44 5.83
CA PHE A 123 -3.37 1.04 5.88
C PHE A 123 -2.02 0.89 6.57
N ASN A 124 -1.04 1.76 6.25
CA ASN A 124 0.27 1.75 6.91
C ASN A 124 0.15 1.94 8.42
N GLU A 125 -0.67 2.92 8.83
CA GLU A 125 -0.96 3.20 10.23
C GLU A 125 -1.60 1.99 10.91
N THR A 126 -2.59 1.38 10.26
CA THR A 126 -3.33 0.24 10.80
C THR A 126 -2.42 -0.97 10.98
N ALA A 127 -1.61 -1.33 9.98
CA ALA A 127 -0.66 -2.45 10.09
C ALA A 127 0.30 -2.27 11.26
N TYR A 128 0.87 -1.06 11.39
CA TYR A 128 1.78 -0.73 12.49
C TYR A 128 1.08 -0.77 13.85
N CYS A 129 -0.08 -0.13 13.97
CA CYS A 129 -0.83 -0.08 15.23
C CYS A 129 -1.28 -1.47 15.69
N LEU A 130 -1.79 -2.32 14.79
CA LEU A 130 -2.18 -3.69 15.11
C LEU A 130 -0.99 -4.53 15.62
N SER A 131 0.22 -4.33 15.06
CA SER A 131 1.41 -5.01 15.53
C SER A 131 1.81 -4.56 16.94
N VAL A 132 1.71 -3.26 17.21
CA VAL A 132 1.97 -2.70 18.55
C VAL A 132 0.91 -3.16 19.55
N GLU A 133 -0.36 -3.19 19.18
CA GLU A 133 -1.47 -3.67 20.00
C GLU A 133 -1.31 -5.15 20.36
N LYS A 134 -0.83 -5.97 19.41
CA LYS A 134 -0.47 -7.38 19.65
C LYS A 134 0.61 -7.51 20.72
N LEU A 135 1.69 -6.71 20.65
CA LEU A 135 2.75 -6.72 21.66
C LEU A 135 2.28 -6.25 23.03
N LEU A 136 1.40 -5.26 23.07
CA LEU A 136 0.79 -4.77 24.31
C LEU A 136 -0.24 -5.72 24.90
N GLY A 137 -0.76 -6.68 24.11
CA GLY A 137 -1.84 -7.58 24.53
C GLY A 137 -3.20 -6.86 24.69
N ILE A 138 -3.44 -5.79 23.94
CA ILE A 138 -4.64 -4.95 24.07
C ILE A 138 -5.60 -5.07 22.87
N THR A 139 -5.34 -5.96 21.92
CA THR A 139 -6.13 -6.09 20.68
C THR A 139 -7.63 -6.21 20.96
N GLU A 140 -8.01 -7.02 21.95
CA GLU A 140 -9.41 -7.23 22.36
C GLU A 140 -10.00 -6.05 23.15
N GLN A 141 -9.17 -5.10 23.58
CA GLN A 141 -9.60 -3.95 24.39
C GLN A 141 -9.91 -2.73 23.51
N VAL A 142 -9.57 -2.78 22.24
CA VAL A 142 -9.86 -1.68 21.30
C VAL A 142 -11.39 -1.54 21.15
N PRO A 143 -11.96 -0.35 21.42
CA PRO A 143 -13.39 -0.16 21.36
C PRO A 143 -14.00 -0.49 19.99
N GLU A 144 -15.17 -1.14 19.97
CA GLU A 144 -15.86 -1.50 18.74
C GLU A 144 -16.08 -0.28 17.83
N ARG A 145 -16.45 0.87 18.40
CA ARG A 145 -16.61 2.12 17.65
C ARG A 145 -15.35 2.52 16.91
N ALA A 146 -14.17 2.38 17.55
CA ALA A 146 -12.88 2.67 16.91
C ALA A 146 -12.58 1.69 15.79
N GLN A 147 -12.91 0.41 15.95
CA GLN A 147 -12.71 -0.60 14.91
C GLN A 147 -13.57 -0.31 13.67
N ILE A 148 -14.86 0.04 13.87
CA ILE A 148 -15.76 0.42 12.76
C ILE A 148 -15.21 1.66 12.02
N ILE A 149 -14.72 2.66 12.75
CA ILE A 149 -14.13 3.86 12.13
C ILE A 149 -12.85 3.50 11.35
N ARG A 150 -11.98 2.64 11.89
CA ARG A 150 -10.78 2.16 11.18
C ARG A 150 -11.15 1.48 9.86
N VAL A 151 -12.12 0.57 9.86
CA VAL A 151 -12.61 -0.11 8.66
C VAL A 151 -13.15 0.88 7.65
N MET A 152 -14.02 1.78 8.07
CA MET A 152 -14.59 2.82 7.21
C MET A 152 -13.51 3.69 6.56
N MET A 153 -12.52 4.14 7.34
CA MET A 153 -11.43 4.96 6.83
C MET A 153 -10.51 4.19 5.88
N MET A 154 -10.24 2.90 6.15
CA MET A 154 -9.49 2.04 5.24
C MET A 154 -10.21 1.88 3.91
N GLU A 155 -11.50 1.60 3.90
CA GLU A 155 -12.23 1.37 2.66
C GLU A 155 -12.42 2.66 1.85
N LEU A 156 -12.64 3.82 2.48
CA LEU A 156 -12.57 5.13 1.80
C LEU A 156 -11.19 5.37 1.20
N ASN A 157 -10.12 4.99 1.90
CA ASN A 157 -8.76 5.13 1.42
C ASN A 157 -8.45 4.14 0.27
N ARG A 158 -9.02 2.92 0.30
CA ARG A 158 -8.95 1.97 -0.83
C ARG A 158 -9.55 2.57 -2.10
N ILE A 159 -10.74 3.13 -2.01
CA ILE A 159 -11.39 3.81 -3.14
C ILE A 159 -10.51 4.94 -3.66
N SER A 160 -10.01 5.81 -2.78
CA SER A 160 -9.13 6.92 -3.15
C SER A 160 -7.85 6.44 -3.85
N SER A 161 -7.27 5.34 -3.39
CA SER A 161 -6.07 4.74 -3.97
C SER A 161 -6.33 4.15 -5.35
N HIS A 162 -7.42 3.38 -5.51
CA HIS A 162 -7.79 2.81 -6.80
C HIS A 162 -8.18 3.88 -7.83
N LEU A 163 -8.79 4.99 -7.40
CA LEU A 163 -9.05 6.13 -8.27
C LEU A 163 -7.76 6.70 -8.87
N VAL A 164 -6.68 6.81 -8.07
CA VAL A 164 -5.38 7.26 -8.59
C VAL A 164 -4.79 6.23 -9.55
N ALA A 165 -4.81 4.94 -9.17
CA ALA A 165 -4.29 3.86 -10.02
C ALA A 165 -4.94 3.87 -11.41
N ILE A 166 -6.27 3.98 -11.47
CA ILE A 166 -7.03 3.98 -12.72
C ILE A 166 -6.82 5.30 -13.48
N ALA A 167 -6.79 6.43 -12.79
CA ALA A 167 -6.59 7.73 -13.39
C ALA A 167 -5.21 7.86 -14.05
N THR A 168 -4.14 7.50 -13.34
CA THR A 168 -2.77 7.56 -13.88
C THR A 168 -2.56 6.53 -14.97
N PHE A 169 -3.08 5.31 -14.81
CA PHE A 169 -3.05 4.30 -15.86
C PHE A 169 -3.76 4.77 -17.15
N GLY A 170 -4.93 5.40 -17.01
CA GLY A 170 -5.63 6.01 -18.15
C GLY A 170 -4.78 7.08 -18.85
N LEU A 171 -4.08 7.93 -18.08
CA LEU A 171 -3.17 8.95 -18.63
C LEU A 171 -2.02 8.32 -19.42
N GLU A 172 -1.40 7.28 -18.91
CA GLU A 172 -0.29 6.57 -19.55
C GLU A 172 -0.68 5.95 -20.90
N LEU A 173 -1.95 5.56 -21.04
CA LEU A 173 -2.54 5.12 -22.31
C LEU A 173 -3.13 6.24 -23.16
N GLY A 174 -2.91 7.52 -22.76
CA GLY A 174 -3.37 8.70 -23.50
C GLY A 174 -4.80 9.14 -23.19
N ALA A 175 -5.48 8.52 -22.21
CA ALA A 175 -6.86 8.86 -21.84
C ALA A 175 -6.92 9.96 -20.76
N THR A 176 -6.52 11.19 -21.10
CA THR A 176 -6.47 12.35 -20.18
C THR A 176 -7.80 12.60 -19.46
N THR A 177 -8.94 12.34 -20.12
CA THR A 177 -10.28 12.51 -19.51
C THR A 177 -10.47 11.57 -18.32
N VAL A 178 -9.94 10.35 -18.36
CA VAL A 178 -10.01 9.39 -17.26
C VAL A 178 -9.22 9.92 -16.06
N MET A 179 -8.02 10.46 -16.31
CA MET A 179 -7.22 11.10 -15.28
C MET A 179 -7.97 12.23 -14.59
N LEU A 180 -8.49 13.19 -15.37
CA LEU A 180 -9.19 14.34 -14.80
C LEU A 180 -10.40 13.91 -13.96
N ASN A 181 -11.22 12.99 -14.47
CA ASN A 181 -12.39 12.49 -13.75
C ASN A 181 -11.99 11.73 -12.47
N GLY A 182 -10.98 10.86 -12.52
CA GLY A 182 -10.51 10.13 -11.35
C GLY A 182 -9.99 11.05 -10.24
N PHE A 183 -9.23 12.10 -10.60
CA PHE A 183 -8.73 13.07 -9.62
C PHE A 183 -9.83 13.95 -9.04
N VAL A 184 -10.86 14.31 -9.83
CA VAL A 184 -12.03 15.03 -9.30
C VAL A 184 -12.77 14.21 -8.25
N GLU A 185 -13.00 12.91 -8.51
CA GLU A 185 -13.69 12.06 -7.53
C GLU A 185 -12.81 11.76 -6.30
N ARG A 186 -11.49 11.63 -6.50
CA ARG A 186 -10.56 11.52 -5.39
C ARG A 186 -10.58 12.74 -4.47
N GLU A 187 -10.72 13.94 -5.01
CA GLU A 187 -10.77 15.16 -4.23
C GLU A 187 -11.88 15.14 -3.18
N TYR A 188 -13.06 14.63 -3.53
CA TYR A 188 -14.14 14.44 -2.54
C TYR A 188 -13.77 13.51 -1.38
N THR A 189 -12.95 12.50 -1.65
CA THR A 189 -12.45 11.61 -0.58
C THR A 189 -11.43 12.33 0.30
N LEU A 190 -10.55 13.15 -0.30
CA LEU A 190 -9.57 13.92 0.45
C LEU A 190 -10.23 15.00 1.33
N ASP A 191 -11.32 15.60 0.88
CA ASP A 191 -12.11 16.56 1.67
C ASP A 191 -12.73 15.85 2.90
N LEU A 192 -13.21 14.61 2.74
CA LEU A 192 -13.69 13.80 3.87
C LEU A 192 -12.55 13.51 4.86
N PHE A 193 -11.36 13.17 4.37
CA PHE A 193 -10.21 12.94 5.24
C PHE A 193 -9.81 14.20 5.99
N GLU A 194 -9.76 15.34 5.33
CA GLU A 194 -9.45 16.62 5.98
C GLU A 194 -10.47 16.96 7.07
N GLU A 195 -11.75 16.73 6.81
CA GLU A 195 -12.79 16.99 7.81
C GLU A 195 -12.68 16.06 9.03
N ILE A 196 -12.40 14.78 8.80
CA ILE A 196 -12.37 13.78 9.88
C ILE A 196 -11.05 13.85 10.65
N THR A 197 -9.93 14.06 9.98
CA THR A 197 -8.60 13.93 10.56
C THR A 197 -7.85 15.25 10.71
N GLY A 198 -8.29 16.30 10.02
CA GLY A 198 -7.59 17.57 9.89
C GLY A 198 -6.53 17.59 8.80
N LEU A 199 -6.30 16.49 8.10
CA LEU A 199 -5.29 16.35 7.05
C LEU A 199 -5.85 15.63 5.84
N ARG A 200 -5.53 16.10 4.66
CA ARG A 200 -5.91 15.48 3.38
C ARG A 200 -5.16 14.17 3.12
N MET A 201 -3.90 14.11 3.54
CA MET A 201 -2.98 12.97 3.37
C MET A 201 -2.08 12.84 4.61
N ASN A 202 -1.49 11.66 4.83
CA ASN A 202 -0.57 11.37 5.93
C ASN A 202 -1.15 11.69 7.32
N MET A 203 -2.35 11.19 7.56
CA MET A 203 -3.23 11.62 8.66
C MET A 203 -2.68 11.29 10.05
N ALA A 204 -1.98 10.18 10.23
CA ALA A 204 -1.59 9.62 11.54
C ALA A 204 -2.82 9.53 12.50
N TYR A 205 -3.93 9.09 11.94
CA TYR A 205 -5.23 9.05 12.60
C TYR A 205 -5.46 7.78 13.39
N VAL A 206 -5.05 6.63 12.86
CA VAL A 206 -5.05 5.36 13.59
C VAL A 206 -3.91 5.37 14.60
N ARG A 207 -4.22 5.05 15.84
CA ARG A 207 -3.28 5.06 16.95
C ARG A 207 -3.34 3.74 17.71
N PRO A 208 -2.26 3.30 18.37
CA PRO A 208 -2.33 2.13 19.26
C PRO A 208 -3.44 2.30 20.29
N GLY A 209 -4.39 1.37 20.29
CA GLY A 209 -5.55 1.39 21.18
C GLY A 209 -6.81 2.06 20.63
N GLY A 210 -6.80 2.57 19.37
CA GLY A 210 -8.00 3.16 18.77
C GLY A 210 -7.72 4.13 17.63
N VAL A 211 -8.40 5.26 17.62
CA VAL A 211 -8.23 6.37 16.66
C VAL A 211 -8.05 7.69 17.40
N ALA A 212 -7.43 8.67 16.75
CA ALA A 212 -7.06 9.94 17.36
C ALA A 212 -8.26 10.77 17.84
N GLN A 213 -9.38 10.72 17.14
CA GLN A 213 -10.61 11.43 17.46
C GLN A 213 -11.83 10.72 16.86
N ASP A 214 -13.01 10.99 17.44
CA ASP A 214 -14.27 10.53 16.88
C ASP A 214 -14.66 11.34 15.64
N LEU A 215 -15.63 10.86 14.89
CA LEU A 215 -16.17 11.55 13.72
C LEU A 215 -16.78 12.91 14.13
N PRO A 216 -16.43 13.99 13.44
CA PRO A 216 -17.02 15.29 13.68
C PRO A 216 -18.52 15.31 13.32
N SER A 217 -19.24 16.27 13.90
CA SER A 217 -20.66 16.44 13.59
C SER A 217 -20.84 16.77 12.10
N GLY A 218 -21.70 16.00 11.42
CA GLY A 218 -21.96 16.16 9.99
C GLY A 218 -21.12 15.26 9.06
N ALA A 219 -20.02 14.65 9.53
CA ALA A 219 -19.21 13.76 8.71
C ALA A 219 -20.02 12.59 8.13
N THR A 220 -20.89 11.97 8.93
CA THR A 220 -21.76 10.87 8.48
C THR A 220 -22.69 11.27 7.33
N SER A 221 -23.20 12.50 7.34
CA SER A 221 -24.04 13.02 6.25
C SER A 221 -23.23 13.16 4.95
N LYS A 222 -22.02 13.74 5.03
CA LYS A 222 -21.14 13.92 3.86
C LYS A 222 -20.66 12.60 3.29
N ILE A 223 -20.36 11.61 4.15
CA ILE A 223 -20.03 10.27 3.69
C ILE A 223 -21.23 9.64 2.97
N ARG A 224 -22.46 9.87 3.44
CA ARG A 224 -23.68 9.39 2.77
C ARG A 224 -23.85 10.04 1.40
N ASP A 225 -23.64 11.35 1.29
CA ASP A 225 -23.65 12.07 0.00
C ASP A 225 -22.57 11.51 -0.96
N TYR A 226 -21.42 11.13 -0.43
CA TYR A 226 -20.36 10.46 -1.19
C TYR A 226 -20.81 9.07 -1.70
N LEU A 227 -21.44 8.25 -0.87
CA LEU A 227 -21.99 6.94 -1.24
C LEU A 227 -23.07 7.04 -2.33
N ASP A 228 -23.90 8.07 -2.30
CA ASP A 228 -24.91 8.31 -3.34
C ASP A 228 -24.31 8.73 -4.69
N ARG A 229 -23.16 9.36 -4.65
CA ARG A 229 -22.45 9.90 -5.81
C ARG A 229 -21.58 8.84 -6.49
N MET A 230 -20.74 8.14 -5.73
CA MET A 230 -19.64 7.33 -6.24
C MET A 230 -20.05 6.18 -7.17
N PRO A 231 -21.12 5.41 -6.94
CA PRO A 231 -21.52 4.33 -7.85
C PRO A 231 -21.73 4.81 -9.30
N LYS A 232 -22.35 5.99 -9.45
CA LYS A 232 -22.60 6.59 -10.77
C LYS A 232 -21.29 7.01 -11.46
N ARG A 233 -20.31 7.44 -10.68
CA ARG A 233 -18.99 7.88 -11.18
C ARG A 233 -18.12 6.70 -11.58
N ILE A 234 -18.12 5.63 -10.79
CA ILE A 234 -17.44 4.38 -11.11
C ILE A 234 -18.01 3.80 -12.43
N GLN A 235 -19.33 3.72 -12.56
CA GLN A 235 -19.97 3.27 -13.78
C GLN A 235 -19.66 4.15 -15.00
N ALA A 236 -19.59 5.47 -14.81
CA ALA A 236 -19.21 6.39 -15.90
C ALA A 236 -17.76 6.18 -16.36
N MET A 237 -16.83 5.92 -15.42
CA MET A 237 -15.44 5.58 -15.75
C MET A 237 -15.35 4.23 -16.45
N ARG A 238 -16.05 3.19 -15.97
CA ARG A 238 -16.15 1.89 -16.66
C ARG A 238 -16.63 2.07 -18.10
N LYS A 239 -17.72 2.78 -18.29
CA LYS A 239 -18.27 3.00 -19.64
C LYS A 239 -17.29 3.70 -20.57
N LEU A 240 -16.50 4.66 -20.03
CA LEU A 240 -15.51 5.38 -20.82
C LEU A 240 -14.33 4.48 -21.26
N MET A 241 -13.92 3.54 -20.40
CA MET A 241 -12.77 2.67 -20.66
C MET A 241 -13.19 1.39 -21.40
N ASP A 242 -14.20 0.67 -20.91
CA ASP A 242 -14.61 -0.64 -21.45
C ASP A 242 -15.21 -0.55 -22.86
N SER A 243 -15.73 0.61 -23.27
CA SER A 243 -16.22 0.82 -24.62
C SER A 243 -15.16 1.33 -25.61
N ASN A 244 -13.93 1.58 -25.13
CA ASN A 244 -12.86 2.12 -25.96
C ASN A 244 -12.02 0.99 -26.58
N PRO A 245 -12.09 0.76 -27.92
CA PRO A 245 -11.36 -0.33 -28.55
C PRO A 245 -9.84 -0.16 -28.47
N VAL A 246 -9.32 1.06 -28.40
CA VAL A 246 -7.88 1.32 -28.21
C VAL A 246 -7.46 0.88 -26.82
N TYR A 247 -8.24 1.21 -25.79
CA TYR A 247 -7.97 0.77 -24.42
C TYR A 247 -7.97 -0.75 -24.32
N LEU A 248 -8.98 -1.42 -24.85
CA LEU A 248 -9.07 -2.87 -24.84
C LEU A 248 -7.88 -3.53 -25.56
N ALA A 249 -7.50 -3.03 -26.74
CA ALA A 249 -6.35 -3.54 -27.50
C ALA A 249 -5.01 -3.34 -26.77
N ARG A 250 -4.91 -2.32 -25.88
CA ARG A 250 -3.70 -2.00 -25.10
C ARG A 250 -3.68 -2.66 -23.72
N THR A 251 -4.69 -3.41 -23.33
CA THR A 251 -4.81 -4.00 -21.99
C THR A 251 -5.11 -5.50 -22.02
N GLN A 252 -5.87 -5.97 -23.01
CA GLN A 252 -6.20 -7.39 -23.12
C GLN A 252 -5.02 -8.19 -23.68
N ASN A 253 -4.70 -9.31 -23.01
CA ASN A 253 -3.57 -10.19 -23.30
C ASN A 253 -2.19 -9.51 -23.23
N ILE A 254 -2.09 -8.36 -22.58
CA ILE A 254 -0.85 -7.63 -22.34
C ILE A 254 -0.35 -7.90 -20.92
N ALA A 255 0.97 -8.07 -20.77
CA ALA A 255 1.64 -8.31 -19.50
C ALA A 255 1.01 -9.46 -18.70
N TYR A 256 0.85 -10.59 -19.37
CA TYR A 256 0.26 -11.80 -18.80
C TYR A 256 1.11 -12.35 -17.66
N LEU A 257 0.47 -12.65 -16.52
CA LEU A 257 1.10 -13.29 -15.37
C LEU A 257 0.13 -14.25 -14.72
N ASP A 258 0.41 -15.53 -14.82
CA ASP A 258 -0.43 -16.60 -14.31
C ASP A 258 -0.33 -16.78 -12.78
N LEU A 259 -1.16 -17.64 -12.24
CA LEU A 259 -1.16 -17.98 -10.81
C LEU A 259 0.19 -18.55 -10.36
N THR A 260 0.83 -19.38 -11.18
CA THR A 260 2.12 -20.01 -10.86
C THR A 260 3.19 -18.95 -10.69
N GLY A 261 3.25 -17.97 -11.61
CA GLY A 261 4.15 -16.83 -11.54
C GLY A 261 3.89 -15.95 -10.32
N CYS A 262 2.62 -15.66 -10.04
CA CYS A 262 2.25 -14.90 -8.85
C CYS A 262 2.71 -15.60 -7.56
N MET A 263 2.53 -16.91 -7.45
CA MET A 263 2.94 -17.68 -6.27
C MET A 263 4.46 -17.75 -6.13
N ALA A 264 5.18 -17.96 -7.24
CA ALA A 264 6.64 -18.03 -7.24
C ALA A 264 7.30 -16.72 -6.78
N LEU A 265 6.72 -15.58 -7.14
CA LEU A 265 7.19 -14.26 -6.77
C LEU A 265 6.58 -13.71 -5.46
N GLY A 266 5.67 -14.44 -4.81
CA GLY A 266 5.01 -14.01 -3.58
C GLY A 266 4.07 -12.81 -3.76
N ILE A 267 3.49 -12.66 -4.95
CA ILE A 267 2.61 -11.56 -5.34
C ILE A 267 1.27 -11.68 -4.63
N THR A 268 0.70 -10.56 -4.25
CA THR A 268 -0.57 -10.45 -3.54
C THR A 268 -1.44 -9.32 -4.11
N GLY A 269 -2.67 -9.22 -3.62
CA GLY A 269 -3.59 -8.15 -3.97
C GLY A 269 -4.23 -8.29 -5.36
N PRO A 270 -4.59 -7.19 -6.02
CA PRO A 270 -5.27 -7.19 -7.32
C PRO A 270 -4.53 -7.96 -8.41
N VAL A 271 -3.19 -7.98 -8.37
CA VAL A 271 -2.38 -8.73 -9.34
C VAL A 271 -2.61 -10.24 -9.17
N LEU A 272 -2.62 -10.75 -7.92
CA LEU A 272 -2.93 -12.15 -7.65
C LEU A 272 -4.41 -12.46 -7.96
N ARG A 273 -5.34 -11.60 -7.53
CA ARG A 273 -6.78 -11.83 -7.74
C ARG A 273 -7.20 -11.78 -9.21
N SER A 274 -6.41 -11.17 -10.08
CA SER A 274 -6.63 -11.25 -11.53
C SER A 274 -6.35 -12.62 -12.14
N THR A 275 -5.79 -13.57 -11.37
CA THR A 275 -5.54 -14.96 -11.78
C THR A 275 -6.63 -15.95 -11.32
N GLY A 276 -7.72 -15.45 -10.76
CA GLY A 276 -8.85 -16.27 -10.27
C GLY A 276 -8.74 -16.73 -8.82
N LEU A 277 -7.61 -16.49 -8.14
CA LEU A 277 -7.45 -16.90 -6.74
C LEU A 277 -8.11 -15.87 -5.80
N PRO A 278 -9.18 -16.21 -5.07
CA PRO A 278 -9.89 -15.31 -4.16
C PRO A 278 -9.17 -15.18 -2.80
N TRP A 279 -7.88 -14.86 -2.82
CA TRP A 279 -7.11 -14.68 -1.61
C TRP A 279 -7.13 -13.21 -1.17
N ASP A 280 -7.73 -12.99 0.01
CA ASP A 280 -7.88 -11.66 0.62
C ASP A 280 -7.82 -11.82 2.14
N LEU A 281 -6.94 -11.06 2.79
CA LEU A 281 -6.74 -11.14 4.24
C LEU A 281 -7.96 -10.65 5.03
N ARG A 282 -8.81 -9.83 4.46
CA ARG A 282 -10.07 -9.41 5.09
C ARG A 282 -11.02 -10.60 5.34
N LYS A 283 -10.90 -11.69 4.53
CA LYS A 283 -11.68 -12.93 4.67
C LYS A 283 -10.86 -14.08 5.28
N SER A 284 -9.60 -14.28 4.83
CA SER A 284 -8.78 -15.41 5.26
C SER A 284 -8.16 -15.23 6.64
N GLN A 285 -7.84 -14.01 7.03
CA GLN A 285 -7.27 -13.65 8.34
C GLN A 285 -7.84 -12.31 8.81
N PRO A 286 -9.12 -12.25 9.17
CA PRO A 286 -9.81 -11.00 9.48
C PRO A 286 -9.15 -10.21 10.60
N TYR A 287 -9.23 -8.90 10.52
CA TYR A 287 -8.75 -7.93 11.48
C TYR A 287 -9.74 -6.77 11.61
N CYS A 288 -9.73 -6.03 12.70
CA CYS A 288 -10.62 -4.89 12.97
C CYS A 288 -12.13 -5.22 12.77
N GLY A 289 -12.54 -6.50 12.88
CA GLY A 289 -13.93 -6.91 12.74
C GLY A 289 -14.41 -7.10 11.30
N TYR A 290 -13.51 -7.24 10.31
CA TYR A 290 -13.89 -7.48 8.90
C TYR A 290 -14.76 -8.71 8.70
N GLU A 291 -14.67 -9.72 9.56
CA GLU A 291 -15.50 -10.93 9.55
C GLU A 291 -17.00 -10.65 9.70
N THR A 292 -17.35 -9.48 10.20
CA THR A 292 -18.74 -9.07 10.45
C THR A 292 -19.36 -8.29 9.30
N TYR A 293 -18.59 -7.99 8.23
CA TYR A 293 -19.07 -7.26 7.07
C TYR A 293 -19.38 -8.20 5.91
N ASP A 294 -20.45 -7.87 5.20
CA ASP A 294 -20.86 -8.57 4.00
C ASP A 294 -20.25 -7.90 2.77
N PHE A 295 -19.35 -8.60 2.09
CA PHE A 295 -18.71 -8.19 0.84
C PHE A 295 -18.14 -9.41 0.12
N GLU A 296 -17.92 -9.31 -1.16
CA GLU A 296 -17.30 -10.35 -1.97
C GLU A 296 -15.84 -10.02 -2.30
N VAL A 297 -15.01 -11.05 -2.50
CA VAL A 297 -13.64 -10.86 -2.96
C VAL A 297 -13.65 -10.73 -4.48
N ALA A 298 -13.28 -9.57 -4.98
CA ALA A 298 -13.21 -9.31 -6.40
C ALA A 298 -12.10 -10.15 -7.06
N THR A 299 -12.45 -10.95 -8.07
CA THR A 299 -11.52 -11.79 -8.82
C THR A 299 -11.81 -11.73 -10.32
N GLN A 300 -10.76 -11.93 -11.12
CA GLN A 300 -10.83 -12.11 -12.57
C GLN A 300 -9.93 -13.29 -12.94
N ASP A 301 -10.04 -13.83 -14.13
CA ASP A 301 -9.31 -15.01 -14.60
C ASP A 301 -8.44 -14.75 -15.84
N THR A 302 -8.36 -13.50 -16.29
CA THR A 302 -7.66 -13.13 -17.53
C THR A 302 -6.15 -13.00 -17.38
N CYS A 303 -5.62 -12.86 -16.15
CA CYS A 303 -4.20 -12.79 -15.83
C CYS A 303 -3.45 -11.62 -16.50
N ASP A 304 -4.14 -10.67 -17.11
CA ASP A 304 -3.61 -9.57 -17.91
C ASP A 304 -3.83 -8.19 -17.25
N VAL A 305 -3.43 -7.14 -17.93
CA VAL A 305 -3.64 -5.75 -17.51
C VAL A 305 -5.11 -5.43 -17.33
N TYR A 306 -5.96 -5.92 -18.24
CA TYR A 306 -7.40 -5.65 -18.21
C TYR A 306 -8.06 -6.30 -16.99
N GLY A 307 -7.70 -7.55 -16.66
CA GLY A 307 -8.18 -8.22 -15.45
C GLY A 307 -7.79 -7.48 -14.18
N ARG A 308 -6.54 -6.98 -14.08
CA ARG A 308 -6.09 -6.18 -12.93
C ARG A 308 -6.87 -4.88 -12.79
N TYR A 309 -7.21 -4.24 -13.90
CA TYR A 309 -8.09 -3.07 -13.92
C TYR A 309 -9.50 -3.42 -13.41
N LEU A 310 -10.10 -4.49 -13.92
CA LEU A 310 -11.45 -4.92 -13.51
C LEU A 310 -11.50 -5.24 -12.01
N VAL A 311 -10.52 -5.97 -11.47
CA VAL A 311 -10.43 -6.25 -10.02
C VAL A 311 -10.48 -4.96 -9.22
N ARG A 312 -9.73 -3.93 -9.59
CA ARG A 312 -9.72 -2.64 -8.85
C ARG A 312 -11.07 -1.92 -8.95
N MET A 313 -11.73 -2.01 -10.09
CA MET A 313 -13.06 -1.43 -10.27
C MET A 313 -14.10 -2.12 -9.37
N ASP A 314 -14.07 -3.46 -9.33
CA ASP A 314 -14.96 -4.26 -8.50
C ASP A 314 -14.67 -4.03 -7.01
N GLU A 315 -13.40 -3.93 -6.61
CA GLU A 315 -13.02 -3.62 -5.23
C GLU A 315 -13.53 -2.25 -4.76
N MET A 316 -13.61 -1.25 -5.62
CA MET A 316 -14.23 0.04 -5.25
C MET A 316 -15.71 -0.12 -4.95
N GLU A 317 -16.43 -0.93 -5.73
CA GLU A 317 -17.86 -1.19 -5.51
C GLU A 317 -18.08 -1.95 -4.19
N GLU A 318 -17.26 -2.95 -3.89
CA GLU A 318 -17.32 -3.67 -2.61
C GLU A 318 -16.94 -2.78 -1.41
N SER A 319 -15.94 -1.90 -1.58
CA SER A 319 -15.58 -0.93 -0.54
C SER A 319 -16.72 0.02 -0.20
N LEU A 320 -17.50 0.46 -1.19
CA LEU A 320 -18.70 1.29 -0.94
C LEU A 320 -19.74 0.55 -0.08
N LYS A 321 -19.97 -0.76 -0.33
CA LYS A 321 -20.89 -1.58 0.48
C LYS A 321 -20.42 -1.68 1.94
N ILE A 322 -19.09 -1.85 2.14
CA ILE A 322 -18.53 -1.90 3.50
C ILE A 322 -18.68 -0.56 4.21
N VAL A 323 -18.40 0.56 3.53
CA VAL A 323 -18.57 1.90 4.10
C VAL A 323 -20.03 2.18 4.50
N GLU A 324 -21.00 1.75 3.70
CA GLU A 324 -22.44 1.87 4.02
C GLU A 324 -22.77 1.10 5.30
N GLN A 325 -22.33 -0.16 5.41
CA GLN A 325 -22.51 -0.97 6.61
C GLN A 325 -21.84 -0.34 7.85
N CYS A 326 -20.66 0.28 7.69
CA CYS A 326 -19.99 1.02 8.75
C CYS A 326 -20.86 2.19 9.25
N LEU A 327 -21.43 2.97 8.33
CA LEU A 327 -22.30 4.11 8.69
C LEU A 327 -23.55 3.65 9.46
N ASP A 328 -24.17 2.57 9.04
CA ASP A 328 -25.37 2.06 9.69
C ASP A 328 -25.05 1.55 11.10
N ARG A 329 -23.93 0.85 11.29
CA ARG A 329 -23.46 0.41 12.61
C ARG A 329 -23.10 1.59 13.53
N LEU A 330 -22.49 2.63 13.03
CA LEU A 330 -22.11 3.82 13.79
C LEU A 330 -23.31 4.59 14.35
N GLN A 331 -24.52 4.40 13.81
CA GLN A 331 -25.73 4.98 14.37
C GLN A 331 -26.08 4.35 15.72
N SER A 332 -25.88 3.06 15.88
CA SER A 332 -26.22 2.29 17.09
C SER A 332 -25.04 2.17 18.07
N VAL A 333 -23.84 1.98 17.58
CA VAL A 333 -22.63 1.82 18.41
C VAL A 333 -22.14 3.17 18.88
N LYS A 334 -22.34 3.45 20.18
CA LYS A 334 -21.85 4.63 20.88
C LYS A 334 -20.75 4.22 21.86
N GLY A 335 -19.86 5.12 22.19
CA GLY A 335 -18.80 4.85 23.18
C GLY A 335 -17.47 5.53 22.82
N PRO A 336 -16.42 5.17 23.56
CA PRO A 336 -15.09 5.73 23.33
C PRO A 336 -14.50 5.26 22.00
N VAL A 337 -13.55 6.02 21.49
CA VAL A 337 -12.78 5.68 20.28
C VAL A 337 -11.32 5.32 20.58
N MET A 338 -11.01 5.24 21.88
CA MET A 338 -9.69 4.89 22.41
C MET A 338 -9.87 4.01 23.64
N ILE A 339 -8.93 3.11 23.89
CA ILE A 339 -8.92 2.26 25.09
C ILE A 339 -8.92 3.11 26.38
N GLU A 340 -9.44 2.52 27.46
CA GLU A 340 -9.54 3.21 28.76
C GLU A 340 -8.18 3.32 29.49
N ASP A 341 -7.19 2.50 29.14
CA ASP A 341 -5.87 2.55 29.76
C ASP A 341 -5.15 3.86 29.43
N LYS A 342 -5.18 4.79 30.38
CA LYS A 342 -4.56 6.11 30.28
C LYS A 342 -3.04 6.08 30.13
N LYS A 343 -2.39 4.95 30.41
CA LYS A 343 -0.95 4.80 30.18
C LYS A 343 -0.59 4.63 28.71
N ILE A 344 -1.57 4.23 27.88
CA ILE A 344 -1.39 4.02 26.44
C ILE A 344 -2.22 5.04 25.67
N GLY A 345 -3.50 5.17 25.99
CA GLY A 345 -4.46 6.00 25.27
C GLY A 345 -4.30 7.51 25.48
N TRP A 346 -3.81 7.89 26.64
CA TRP A 346 -3.60 9.30 26.96
C TRP A 346 -2.40 9.86 26.23
N PRO A 347 -2.20 10.81 25.77
CA PRO A 347 -2.11 11.91 24.86
C PRO A 347 -2.53 11.62 23.42
N ALA A 348 -2.78 10.40 23.07
CA ALA A 348 -3.35 10.08 21.74
C ALA A 348 -4.85 10.37 21.67
N GLN A 349 -5.46 10.63 22.79
CA GLN A 349 -6.87 11.01 22.90
C GLN A 349 -7.03 12.49 22.57
N LEU A 350 -6.99 12.80 21.29
CA LEU A 350 -7.52 14.05 20.74
C LEU A 350 -9.06 13.98 20.62
N ALA A 351 -9.65 12.94 21.22
CA ALA A 351 -11.08 12.81 21.27
C ALA A 351 -11.67 14.02 21.98
N ILE A 352 -12.61 14.66 21.34
CA ILE A 352 -13.54 15.57 22.00
C ILE A 352 -14.23 14.72 23.07
N GLY A 353 -13.86 14.91 24.34
CA GLY A 353 -14.47 14.19 25.44
C GLY A 353 -15.98 14.46 25.50
N ALA A 354 -16.69 13.76 26.38
CA ALA A 354 -18.13 14.00 26.59
C ALA A 354 -18.46 15.46 26.97
N ASP A 355 -17.43 16.20 27.42
CA ASP A 355 -17.46 17.63 27.70
C ASP A 355 -17.22 18.53 26.47
N GLY A 356 -16.99 17.95 25.29
CA GLY A 356 -16.72 18.67 24.05
C GLY A 356 -15.38 19.37 23.97
N MET A 357 -14.46 19.11 24.90
CA MET A 357 -13.22 19.91 25.03
C MET A 357 -11.98 19.25 24.42
N GLY A 358 -11.93 17.94 24.27
CA GLY A 358 -10.81 17.20 23.68
C GLY A 358 -9.43 17.60 24.25
N ASN A 359 -8.40 17.49 23.43
CA ASN A 359 -7.07 18.05 23.77
C ASN A 359 -6.96 19.55 23.41
N SER A 360 -8.04 20.30 23.46
CA SER A 360 -7.99 21.74 23.33
C SER A 360 -7.08 22.34 24.42
N PRO A 361 -6.43 23.49 24.18
CA PRO A 361 -5.63 24.19 25.21
C PRO A 361 -6.43 24.41 26.50
N ARG A 362 -7.73 24.55 26.40
CA ARG A 362 -8.64 24.74 27.51
C ARG A 362 -8.81 23.47 28.35
N HIS A 363 -8.92 22.30 27.70
CA HIS A 363 -8.99 21.00 28.38
C HIS A 363 -7.66 20.64 29.04
N ILE A 364 -6.55 20.86 28.35
CA ILE A 364 -5.21 20.68 28.89
C ILE A 364 -5.02 21.58 30.13
N ALA A 365 -5.39 22.85 30.06
CA ALA A 365 -5.31 23.78 31.19
C ALA A 365 -6.18 23.33 32.37
N HIS A 366 -7.38 22.78 32.10
CA HIS A 366 -8.26 22.23 33.14
C HIS A 366 -7.61 21.00 33.83
N ILE A 367 -7.11 20.06 33.07
CA ILE A 367 -6.42 18.88 33.60
C ILE A 367 -5.18 19.28 34.43
N MET A 368 -4.38 20.19 33.90
CA MET A 368 -3.19 20.71 34.61
C MET A 368 -3.55 21.40 35.92
N GLY A 369 -4.71 22.05 35.99
CA GLY A 369 -5.18 22.74 37.20
C GLY A 369 -5.86 21.84 38.23
N THR A 370 -6.32 20.63 37.84
CA THR A 370 -7.16 19.77 38.71
C THR A 370 -6.42 18.56 39.27
N SER A 371 -5.39 18.04 38.60
CA SER A 371 -4.68 16.83 39.07
C SER A 371 -3.22 16.85 38.68
N MET A 372 -2.36 16.86 39.67
CA MET A 372 -0.90 16.72 39.50
C MET A 372 -0.52 15.37 38.88
N GLU A 373 -1.21 14.31 39.24
CA GLU A 373 -0.95 12.97 38.70
C GLU A 373 -1.28 12.90 37.21
N ALA A 374 -2.40 13.48 36.80
CA ALA A 374 -2.79 13.57 35.39
C ALA A 374 -1.76 14.40 34.58
N LEU A 375 -1.26 15.50 35.15
CA LEU A 375 -0.21 16.31 34.55
C LEU A 375 1.08 15.51 34.36
N ILE A 376 1.53 14.78 35.38
CA ILE A 376 2.74 13.95 35.30
C ILE A 376 2.56 12.85 34.24
N HIS A 377 1.43 12.17 34.23
CA HIS A 377 1.15 11.15 33.20
C HIS A 377 1.15 11.75 31.79
N HIS A 378 0.44 12.85 31.59
CA HIS A 378 0.44 13.54 30.30
C HIS A 378 1.85 13.94 29.87
N PHE A 379 2.63 14.55 30.75
CA PHE A 379 4.00 14.95 30.46
C PHE A 379 4.87 13.76 30.06
N LYS A 380 4.84 12.66 30.81
CA LYS A 380 5.63 11.45 30.52
C LYS A 380 5.25 10.82 29.19
N LEU A 381 3.96 10.70 28.88
CA LEU A 381 3.51 10.12 27.63
C LEU A 381 3.85 10.97 26.40
N VAL A 382 3.82 12.29 26.54
CA VAL A 382 4.22 13.20 25.45
C VAL A 382 5.74 13.20 25.24
N THR A 383 6.53 13.18 26.31
CA THR A 383 8.00 13.27 26.23
C THR A 383 8.70 11.95 26.04
N GLU A 384 8.31 10.90 26.79
CA GLU A 384 8.94 9.59 26.76
C GLU A 384 8.16 8.55 25.96
N GLY A 385 6.83 8.67 25.89
CA GLY A 385 5.92 7.67 25.35
C GLY A 385 5.65 6.52 26.35
N PHE A 386 4.82 5.56 25.92
CA PHE A 386 4.54 4.36 26.70
C PHE A 386 5.57 3.26 26.41
N ARG A 387 5.72 2.32 27.35
CA ARG A 387 6.58 1.15 27.18
C ARG A 387 5.79 -0.01 26.57
N VAL A 388 6.44 -0.75 25.68
CA VAL A 388 5.92 -1.98 25.09
C VAL A 388 6.73 -3.15 25.64
N PRO A 389 6.12 -4.25 26.11
CA PRO A 389 6.84 -5.41 26.62
C PRO A 389 7.85 -5.95 25.59
N ALA A 390 8.95 -6.54 26.07
CA ALA A 390 9.93 -7.17 25.20
C ALA A 390 9.30 -8.35 24.43
N GLY A 391 9.53 -8.41 23.12
CA GLY A 391 8.98 -9.42 22.24
C GLY A 391 8.92 -8.94 20.79
N GLN A 392 8.27 -9.73 19.96
CA GLN A 392 8.05 -9.40 18.55
C GLN A 392 6.63 -9.76 18.11
N ALA A 393 6.10 -9.00 17.19
CA ALA A 393 4.81 -9.26 16.59
C ALA A 393 4.80 -8.92 15.10
N TYR A 394 4.00 -9.66 14.34
CA TYR A 394 3.68 -9.38 12.94
C TYR A 394 2.17 -9.28 12.78
N ALA A 395 1.70 -8.25 12.10
CA ALA A 395 0.30 -8.08 11.73
C ALA A 395 0.19 -7.75 10.24
N PRO A 396 -0.31 -8.71 9.44
CA PRO A 396 -0.63 -8.47 8.03
C PRO A 396 -2.04 -7.90 7.90
N ILE A 397 -2.23 -7.07 6.89
CA ILE A 397 -3.52 -6.53 6.46
C ILE A 397 -3.60 -6.49 4.94
N GLU A 398 -4.81 -6.42 4.40
CA GLU A 398 -5.05 -6.29 2.96
C GLU A 398 -5.11 -4.81 2.56
N SER A 399 -4.01 -4.28 2.02
CA SER A 399 -3.96 -2.94 1.45
C SER A 399 -4.50 -2.92 0.00
N PRO A 400 -4.73 -1.75 -0.62
CA PRO A 400 -5.16 -1.67 -2.03
C PRO A 400 -4.23 -2.36 -3.02
N ARG A 401 -2.96 -2.56 -2.65
CA ARG A 401 -1.92 -3.21 -3.48
C ARG A 401 -1.66 -4.65 -3.14
N GLY A 402 -2.18 -5.11 -2.00
CA GLY A 402 -2.03 -6.48 -1.51
C GLY A 402 -1.66 -6.54 -0.03
N GLU A 403 -1.03 -7.64 0.37
CA GLU A 403 -0.63 -7.84 1.76
C GLU A 403 0.43 -6.82 2.19
N LEU A 404 0.03 -5.93 3.08
CA LEU A 404 0.91 -5.05 3.85
C LEU A 404 1.05 -5.61 5.26
N GLY A 405 2.27 -5.77 5.73
CA GLY A 405 2.51 -6.28 7.08
C GLY A 405 3.57 -5.48 7.82
N ALA A 406 3.36 -5.26 9.11
CA ALA A 406 4.34 -4.65 9.98
C ALA A 406 4.91 -5.68 10.95
N HIS A 407 6.21 -5.88 10.93
CA HIS A 407 6.95 -6.65 11.92
C HIS A 407 7.66 -5.70 12.87
N VAL A 408 7.30 -5.76 14.14
CA VAL A 408 7.84 -4.90 15.18
C VAL A 408 8.51 -5.73 16.27
N VAL A 409 9.66 -5.25 16.75
CA VAL A 409 10.42 -5.86 17.83
C VAL A 409 10.60 -4.82 18.94
N SER A 410 10.32 -5.22 20.18
CA SER A 410 10.51 -4.40 21.38
C SER A 410 11.51 -5.05 22.32
N ASP A 411 12.35 -4.23 22.95
CA ASP A 411 13.25 -4.61 24.05
C ASP A 411 12.67 -4.29 25.44
N GLY A 412 11.42 -3.82 25.51
CA GLY A 412 10.78 -3.33 26.74
C GLY A 412 10.84 -1.82 26.91
N GLY A 413 11.38 -1.10 25.92
CA GLY A 413 11.55 0.35 25.92
C GLY A 413 10.33 1.13 25.42
N THR A 414 10.51 2.45 25.36
CA THR A 414 9.53 3.40 24.83
C THR A 414 9.64 3.60 23.32
N ARG A 415 10.60 2.94 22.69
CA ARG A 415 10.90 2.99 21.25
C ARG A 415 11.01 1.58 20.72
N PRO A 416 10.65 1.34 19.45
CA PRO A 416 10.89 0.04 18.84
C PRO A 416 12.41 -0.24 18.73
N TYR A 417 12.80 -1.49 19.01
CA TYR A 417 14.15 -1.97 18.72
C TYR A 417 14.35 -2.16 17.21
N ARG A 418 13.34 -2.72 16.54
CA ARG A 418 13.30 -2.87 15.08
C ARG A 418 11.88 -2.75 14.56
N VAL A 419 11.74 -2.09 13.42
CA VAL A 419 10.51 -2.08 12.63
C VAL A 419 10.86 -2.48 11.21
N HIS A 420 10.09 -3.42 10.65
CA HIS A 420 10.21 -3.83 9.25
C HIS A 420 8.82 -3.97 8.65
N PHE A 421 8.66 -3.46 7.42
CA PHE A 421 7.41 -3.57 6.69
C PHE A 421 7.56 -4.51 5.49
N ARG A 422 6.67 -5.51 5.42
CA ARG A 422 6.39 -6.17 4.15
C ARG A 422 5.47 -5.25 3.36
N GLU A 423 5.99 -4.72 2.28
CA GLU A 423 5.26 -3.76 1.45
C GLU A 423 4.93 -4.42 0.11
N PRO A 424 3.63 -4.48 -0.29
CA PRO A 424 3.21 -5.22 -1.47
C PRO A 424 3.76 -4.65 -2.78
N SER A 425 3.95 -3.34 -2.92
CA SER A 425 4.53 -2.75 -4.14
C SER A 425 5.97 -3.22 -4.38
N PHE A 426 6.75 -3.36 -3.30
CA PHE A 426 8.11 -3.90 -3.40
C PHE A 426 8.12 -5.34 -3.94
N VAL A 427 7.24 -6.18 -3.39
CA VAL A 427 7.14 -7.58 -3.80
C VAL A 427 6.57 -7.70 -5.21
N ASN A 428 5.49 -6.98 -5.51
CA ASN A 428 4.81 -7.06 -6.80
C ASN A 428 5.66 -6.49 -7.95
N LEU A 429 6.54 -5.53 -7.67
CA LEU A 429 7.42 -4.94 -8.70
C LEU A 429 8.41 -5.95 -9.29
N GLN A 430 8.73 -7.04 -8.58
CA GLN A 430 9.53 -8.14 -9.11
C GLN A 430 8.90 -8.80 -10.35
N ALA A 431 7.59 -8.66 -10.54
CA ALA A 431 6.91 -9.17 -11.72
C ALA A 431 7.12 -8.30 -12.97
N ALA A 432 7.56 -7.05 -12.83
CA ALA A 432 7.68 -6.14 -13.96
C ALA A 432 8.59 -6.69 -15.09
N PRO A 433 9.77 -7.24 -14.83
CA PRO A 433 10.57 -7.89 -15.86
C PRO A 433 9.85 -9.07 -16.51
N ALA A 434 9.25 -9.96 -15.72
CA ALA A 434 8.56 -11.14 -16.23
C ALA A 434 7.38 -10.79 -17.15
N MET A 435 6.68 -9.67 -16.88
CA MET A 435 5.57 -9.17 -17.69
C MET A 435 6.02 -8.36 -18.92
N ALA A 436 7.23 -7.81 -18.88
CA ALA A 436 7.77 -6.95 -19.96
C ALA A 436 8.52 -7.74 -21.03
N GLU A 437 9.28 -8.78 -20.64
CA GLU A 437 10.14 -9.56 -21.55
C GLU A 437 9.32 -10.30 -22.60
N GLY A 438 9.73 -10.17 -23.87
CA GLY A 438 9.03 -10.72 -25.03
C GLY A 438 7.89 -9.88 -25.55
N GLY A 439 7.49 -8.81 -24.83
CA GLY A 439 6.51 -7.81 -25.25
C GLY A 439 7.15 -6.63 -25.99
N MET A 440 6.34 -5.68 -26.39
CA MET A 440 6.79 -4.43 -27.01
C MET A 440 7.14 -3.39 -25.93
N ILE A 441 8.05 -2.47 -26.25
CA ILE A 441 8.41 -1.36 -25.34
C ILE A 441 7.17 -0.57 -24.88
N ALA A 442 6.18 -0.40 -25.75
CA ALA A 442 4.94 0.26 -25.42
C ALA A 442 4.11 -0.50 -24.36
N ASP A 443 4.25 -1.82 -24.27
CA ASP A 443 3.53 -2.67 -23.32
C ASP A 443 4.18 -2.65 -21.93
N VAL A 444 5.48 -2.31 -21.83
CA VAL A 444 6.18 -2.14 -20.54
C VAL A 444 5.47 -1.09 -19.68
N ILE A 445 5.05 0.00 -20.30
CA ILE A 445 4.32 1.08 -19.59
C ILE A 445 3.03 0.53 -18.99
N ALA A 446 2.24 -0.21 -19.77
CA ALA A 446 1.01 -0.81 -19.31
C ALA A 446 1.26 -1.90 -18.23
N ALA A 447 2.34 -2.68 -18.37
CA ALA A 447 2.75 -3.70 -17.40
C ALA A 447 3.04 -3.07 -16.04
N VAL A 448 3.91 -2.07 -15.98
CA VAL A 448 4.30 -1.39 -14.73
C VAL A 448 3.11 -0.68 -14.10
N ALA A 449 2.35 0.09 -14.88
CA ALA A 449 1.17 0.80 -14.39
C ALA A 449 0.11 -0.16 -13.82
N SER A 450 -0.03 -1.37 -14.39
CA SER A 450 -0.99 -2.36 -13.92
C SER A 450 -0.66 -2.94 -12.54
N ILE A 451 0.63 -2.91 -12.13
CA ILE A 451 1.06 -3.29 -10.78
C ILE A 451 0.64 -2.22 -9.76
N ASP A 452 0.53 -0.96 -10.19
CA ASP A 452 0.27 0.20 -9.34
C ASP A 452 1.32 0.38 -8.22
N PRO A 453 2.63 0.46 -8.56
CA PRO A 453 3.66 0.57 -7.54
C PRO A 453 3.68 1.99 -6.95
N VAL A 454 3.71 2.09 -5.63
CA VAL A 454 3.98 3.35 -4.92
C VAL A 454 5.42 3.33 -4.40
N MET A 455 6.23 4.19 -4.98
CA MET A 455 7.68 4.14 -4.76
C MET A 455 8.09 4.51 -3.32
N GLY A 456 7.28 5.28 -2.60
CA GLY A 456 7.52 5.52 -1.18
C GLY A 456 7.42 4.25 -0.32
N GLY A 457 6.55 3.31 -0.69
CA GLY A 457 6.47 1.98 -0.08
C GLY A 457 7.57 1.04 -0.55
N VAL A 458 7.95 1.11 -1.84
CA VAL A 458 9.03 0.29 -2.39
C VAL A 458 10.36 0.62 -1.72
N ASP A 459 10.71 1.89 -1.63
CA ASP A 459 12.02 2.34 -1.16
C ASP A 459 12.09 2.53 0.37
N ARG A 460 11.00 2.85 1.06
CA ARG A 460 10.85 3.02 2.55
C ARG A 460 11.81 3.98 3.19
#